data_fa91d151a9450368e234e3b94b6aebf5
#
_entry.id   fa91d151a9450368e234e3b94b6aebf5
#
_cell.length_a   1.000
_cell.length_b   1.000
_cell.length_c   1.000
_cell.angle_alpha   90.00
_cell.angle_beta   90.00
_cell.angle_gamma   90.00
#
_symmetry.space_group_name_H-M   'P 1'
#
loop_
_entity.id
_entity.type
_entity.pdbx_description
1 polymer ?
#
loop_
_entity_poly.entity_id
_entity_poly.type
_entity_poly.pdbx_seq_one_letter_code
_entity_poly.pdbx_strand_id
1 'polypeptide(L)'
;MIEDCKLDIDIGFPLIANGYPGFLFQTVNSEPTLFGNGNVNSLFLFGQTIKPIEISTRGKLTLIAYFFYPHLLKTLFGVHAKELTDISIDLNHLQPAKSMNLKEQLINAPSLAVRLQLMNNYVLKLVETNYLYFPNAIHFTTQLIRKRKGLISLNKVQKELKISERTFRRLFDLHVGISPKMFSRVCQFDSAFQQLNTDQFSKLSDAAYENGYADQSHLIRSFKEFTTFSPSEYLKKRDAFQRLNF
;
A
#
# COMPACT_ATOMS: atom_id res chain seq x y z
N MET A 1 -10.11 -3.94 -3.34
CA MET A 1 -10.65 -3.15 -4.45
C MET A 1 -10.30 -3.86 -5.73
N ILE A 2 -11.20 -3.91 -6.65
CA ILE A 2 -11.14 -4.79 -7.81
C ILE A 2 -11.40 -3.95 -9.02
N GLU A 3 -10.58 -4.07 -10.05
CA GLU A 3 -10.86 -3.41 -11.31
C GLU A 3 -10.41 -4.18 -12.53
N ASP A 4 -11.31 -4.20 -13.49
CA ASP A 4 -11.07 -4.62 -14.85
C ASP A 4 -10.95 -3.34 -15.71
N CYS A 5 -9.76 -2.77 -15.76
CA CYS A 5 -9.50 -1.56 -16.54
C CYS A 5 -9.10 -1.91 -17.97
N LYS A 6 -9.91 -1.51 -18.91
CA LYS A 6 -9.54 -1.48 -20.33
C LYS A 6 -8.76 -0.17 -20.57
N LEU A 7 -7.45 -0.23 -20.51
CA LEU A 7 -6.59 0.89 -20.84
C LEU A 7 -5.90 0.64 -22.18
N ASP A 8 -6.23 1.48 -23.13
CA ASP A 8 -5.58 1.54 -24.43
C ASP A 8 -4.57 2.72 -24.48
N ILE A 9 -4.02 3.08 -23.32
CA ILE A 9 -3.22 4.30 -23.18
C ILE A 9 -1.93 3.96 -22.44
N ASP A 10 -0.83 4.51 -22.94
CA ASP A 10 0.49 4.53 -22.29
C ASP A 10 0.43 5.50 -21.10
N ILE A 11 -0.20 5.09 -20.02
CA ILE A 11 -0.33 5.91 -18.81
C ILE A 11 0.49 5.27 -17.69
N GLY A 12 1.54 5.97 -17.29
CA GLY A 12 2.17 5.73 -15.99
C GLY A 12 1.28 6.29 -14.88
N PHE A 13 0.90 5.44 -13.93
CA PHE A 13 0.21 5.91 -12.73
C PHE A 13 1.02 5.55 -11.48
N PRO A 14 1.04 6.44 -10.48
CA PRO A 14 1.79 6.17 -9.26
C PRO A 14 1.03 5.20 -8.36
N LEU A 15 1.71 4.15 -7.90
CA LEU A 15 1.25 3.39 -6.74
C LEU A 15 1.58 4.22 -5.49
N ILE A 16 0.54 4.66 -4.81
CA ILE A 16 0.65 5.70 -3.78
C ILE A 16 0.90 5.07 -2.41
N ALA A 17 1.78 5.71 -1.65
CA ALA A 17 2.05 5.36 -0.27
C ALA A 17 0.78 5.57 0.60
N ASN A 18 0.05 4.50 0.88
CA ASN A 18 -1.16 4.52 1.71
C ASN A 18 -0.96 3.88 3.09
N GLY A 19 0.26 3.37 3.36
CA GLY A 19 0.61 2.73 4.61
C GLY A 19 0.06 1.31 4.79
N TYR A 20 -0.38 0.65 3.72
CA TYR A 20 -0.81 -0.73 3.73
C TYR A 20 0.11 -1.60 2.85
N PRO A 21 0.71 -2.67 3.41
CA PRO A 21 1.29 -3.72 2.60
C PRO A 21 0.19 -4.58 1.98
N GLY A 22 0.53 -5.38 0.99
CA GLY A 22 -0.45 -6.22 0.34
C GLY A 22 0.16 -7.23 -0.63
N PHE A 23 -0.70 -7.96 -1.30
CA PHE A 23 -0.31 -8.69 -2.50
C PHE A 23 -1.19 -8.29 -3.68
N LEU A 24 -0.63 -8.42 -4.86
CA LEU A 24 -1.24 -7.97 -6.09
C LEU A 24 -1.12 -9.05 -7.15
N PHE A 25 -2.22 -9.30 -7.85
CA PHE A 25 -2.26 -10.07 -9.08
C PHE A 25 -2.50 -9.14 -10.26
N GLN A 26 -1.73 -9.32 -11.32
CA GLN A 26 -1.90 -8.58 -12.57
C GLN A 26 -1.84 -9.49 -13.79
N THR A 27 -2.65 -9.17 -14.79
CA THR A 27 -2.54 -9.74 -16.14
C THR A 27 -2.57 -8.63 -17.16
N VAL A 28 -1.71 -8.73 -18.17
CA VAL A 28 -1.63 -7.80 -19.29
C VAL A 28 -1.75 -8.61 -20.59
N ASN A 29 -2.58 -8.17 -21.51
CA ASN A 29 -2.81 -8.88 -22.77
C ASN A 29 -1.74 -8.56 -23.85
N SER A 30 -0.78 -7.67 -23.58
CA SER A 30 0.27 -7.28 -24.52
C SER A 30 1.66 -7.33 -23.91
N GLU A 31 2.24 -6.25 -23.51
CA GLU A 31 3.57 -6.23 -22.90
C GLU A 31 3.51 -6.22 -21.37
N PRO A 32 4.53 -6.81 -20.70
CA PRO A 32 4.53 -6.91 -19.25
C PRO A 32 4.58 -5.54 -18.56
N THR A 33 3.74 -5.36 -17.57
CA THR A 33 3.73 -4.18 -16.70
C THR A 33 4.89 -4.27 -15.71
N LEU A 34 5.70 -3.24 -15.63
CA LEU A 34 6.83 -3.15 -14.72
C LEU A 34 6.34 -2.62 -13.35
N PHE A 35 6.55 -3.41 -12.30
CA PHE A 35 6.37 -2.98 -10.93
C PHE A 35 7.76 -2.80 -10.28
N GLY A 36 8.10 -1.57 -9.94
CA GLY A 36 9.38 -1.28 -9.29
C GLY A 36 10.58 -1.75 -10.12
N ASN A 37 11.39 -2.63 -9.63
CA ASN A 37 12.68 -3.03 -10.19
C ASN A 37 12.62 -3.94 -11.45
N GLY A 38 11.64 -3.80 -12.31
CA GLY A 38 11.58 -4.54 -13.60
C GLY A 38 11.10 -5.99 -13.48
N ASN A 39 10.57 -6.42 -12.34
CA ASN A 39 10.01 -7.75 -12.19
C ASN A 39 8.64 -7.88 -12.82
N VAL A 40 8.57 -8.73 -13.84
CA VAL A 40 7.35 -9.06 -14.60
C VAL A 40 6.57 -10.20 -13.92
N ASN A 41 6.40 -10.14 -12.60
CA ASN A 41 5.64 -11.17 -11.91
C ASN A 41 4.15 -10.87 -12.02
N SER A 42 3.34 -11.91 -12.29
CA SER A 42 1.88 -11.79 -12.32
C SER A 42 1.27 -11.74 -10.91
N LEU A 43 1.98 -12.22 -9.90
CA LEU A 43 1.51 -12.32 -8.52
C LEU A 43 2.66 -12.01 -7.57
N PHE A 44 2.55 -10.94 -6.80
CA PHE A 44 3.63 -10.51 -5.91
C PHE A 44 3.13 -9.93 -4.59
N LEU A 45 3.94 -10.12 -3.55
CA LEU A 45 3.79 -9.52 -2.22
C LEU A 45 4.64 -8.27 -2.15
N PHE A 46 4.08 -7.19 -1.61
CA PHE A 46 4.78 -5.92 -1.40
C PHE A 46 4.61 -5.43 0.05
N GLY A 47 5.62 -4.74 0.55
CA GLY A 47 5.62 -4.11 1.88
C GLY A 47 5.14 -2.67 1.83
N GLN A 48 5.67 -1.85 2.74
CA GLN A 48 5.43 -0.40 2.71
C GLN A 48 6.09 0.22 1.49
N THR A 49 5.33 1.03 0.78
CA THR A 49 5.82 1.85 -0.33
C THR A 49 6.00 3.28 0.17
N ILE A 50 7.23 3.78 0.18
CA ILE A 50 7.56 5.17 0.57
C ILE A 50 8.16 5.96 -0.58
N LYS A 51 8.70 5.27 -1.60
CA LYS A 51 9.11 5.87 -2.85
C LYS A 51 7.99 5.75 -3.88
N PRO A 52 7.78 6.75 -4.72
CA PRO A 52 6.84 6.64 -5.81
C PRO A 52 7.19 5.45 -6.72
N ILE A 53 6.20 4.61 -6.98
CA ILE A 53 6.31 3.52 -7.95
C ILE A 53 5.38 3.88 -9.11
N GLU A 54 5.93 3.95 -10.29
CA GLU A 54 5.16 4.19 -11.49
C GLU A 54 4.83 2.85 -12.15
N ILE A 55 3.55 2.59 -12.37
CA ILE A 55 3.09 1.44 -13.14
C ILE A 55 2.76 1.97 -14.53
N SER A 56 3.46 1.49 -15.54
CA SER A 56 3.14 1.75 -16.94
C SER A 56 2.59 0.49 -17.59
N THR A 57 1.54 0.62 -18.40
CA THR A 57 0.96 -0.49 -19.13
C THR A 57 0.50 -0.06 -20.50
N ARG A 58 0.63 -0.97 -21.46
CA ARG A 58 0.04 -0.86 -22.79
C ARG A 58 -0.95 -1.99 -22.97
N GLY A 59 -2.22 -1.64 -23.25
CA GLY A 59 -3.26 -2.61 -23.48
C GLY A 59 -4.14 -2.92 -22.27
N LYS A 60 -4.92 -4.00 -22.35
CA LYS A 60 -5.89 -4.35 -21.30
C LYS A 60 -5.16 -4.89 -20.06
N LEU A 61 -5.29 -4.18 -18.94
CA LEU A 61 -4.77 -4.57 -17.63
C LEU A 61 -5.91 -5.04 -16.74
N THR A 62 -5.76 -6.21 -16.12
CA THR A 62 -6.54 -6.60 -14.96
C THR A 62 -5.60 -6.56 -13.75
N LEU A 63 -6.02 -5.84 -12.70
CA LEU A 63 -5.25 -5.70 -11.49
C LEU A 63 -6.16 -5.95 -10.29
N ILE A 64 -5.76 -6.88 -9.42
CA ILE A 64 -6.48 -7.23 -8.19
C ILE A 64 -5.49 -7.11 -7.03
N ALA A 65 -5.78 -6.21 -6.09
CA ALA A 65 -4.93 -6.00 -4.92
C ALA A 65 -5.66 -6.33 -3.62
N TYR A 66 -4.94 -6.97 -2.69
CA TYR A 66 -5.36 -7.19 -1.31
C TYR A 66 -4.42 -6.44 -0.39
N PHE A 67 -4.98 -5.57 0.44
CA PHE A 67 -4.25 -4.78 1.42
C PHE A 67 -4.47 -5.32 2.82
N PHE A 68 -3.40 -5.30 3.62
CA PHE A 68 -3.41 -5.76 5.01
C PHE A 68 -3.09 -4.62 5.97
N TYR A 69 -3.53 -4.76 7.21
CA TYR A 69 -2.97 -3.94 8.28
C TYR A 69 -1.46 -4.18 8.38
N PRO A 70 -0.64 -3.13 8.56
CA PRO A 70 0.82 -3.24 8.49
C PRO A 70 1.42 -4.36 9.35
N HIS A 71 0.89 -4.53 10.56
CA HIS A 71 1.36 -5.54 11.52
C HIS A 71 1.08 -6.99 11.12
N LEU A 72 0.23 -7.23 10.12
CA LEU A 72 -0.10 -8.60 9.68
C LEU A 72 0.90 -9.20 8.69
N LEU A 73 1.72 -8.38 8.03
CA LEU A 73 2.66 -8.86 7.02
C LEU A 73 3.57 -9.98 7.55
N LYS A 74 4.22 -9.74 8.68
CA LYS A 74 5.08 -10.74 9.31
C LYS A 74 4.29 -11.97 9.77
N THR A 75 3.13 -11.76 10.34
CA THR A 75 2.30 -12.85 10.88
C THR A 75 1.80 -13.78 9.79
N LEU A 76 1.34 -13.22 8.67
CA LEU A 76 0.76 -14.01 7.57
C LEU A 76 1.82 -14.66 6.68
N PHE A 77 2.95 -13.99 6.46
CA PHE A 77 3.94 -14.42 5.47
C PHE A 77 5.30 -14.80 6.06
N GLY A 78 5.51 -14.61 7.37
CA GLY A 78 6.78 -14.92 8.03
C GLY A 78 7.93 -13.96 7.67
N VAL A 79 7.71 -12.98 6.80
CA VAL A 79 8.72 -12.05 6.29
C VAL A 79 8.86 -10.85 7.20
N HIS A 80 10.08 -10.38 7.45
CA HIS A 80 10.29 -9.13 8.16
C HIS A 80 9.84 -7.96 7.28
N ALA A 81 8.93 -7.13 7.78
CA ALA A 81 8.32 -6.07 6.99
C ALA A 81 9.35 -5.10 6.36
N LYS A 82 10.48 -4.86 7.06
CA LYS A 82 11.56 -4.01 6.56
C LYS A 82 12.23 -4.54 5.29
N GLU A 83 12.28 -5.84 5.11
CA GLU A 83 12.87 -6.49 3.93
C GLU A 83 12.03 -6.25 2.67
N LEU A 84 10.74 -5.87 2.83
CA LEU A 84 9.83 -5.57 1.75
C LEU A 84 9.56 -4.07 1.57
N THR A 85 10.27 -3.18 2.29
CA THR A 85 10.08 -1.74 2.09
C THR A 85 10.59 -1.32 0.72
N ASP A 86 9.72 -0.72 -0.11
CA ASP A 86 9.96 -0.38 -1.52
C ASP A 86 10.39 -1.57 -2.40
N ILE A 87 10.06 -2.79 -1.98
CA ILE A 87 10.42 -4.03 -2.67
C ILE A 87 9.19 -4.92 -2.79
N SER A 88 9.11 -5.66 -3.88
CA SER A 88 8.14 -6.74 -4.08
C SER A 88 8.85 -8.06 -4.34
N ILE A 89 8.22 -9.16 -3.90
CA ILE A 89 8.70 -10.52 -4.15
C ILE A 89 7.59 -11.37 -4.81
N ASP A 90 7.99 -12.34 -5.61
CA ASP A 90 7.02 -13.29 -6.19
C ASP A 90 6.34 -14.10 -5.07
N LEU A 91 5.03 -13.89 -4.92
CA LEU A 91 4.24 -14.56 -3.90
C LEU A 91 4.22 -16.07 -4.08
N ASN A 92 4.41 -16.56 -5.31
CA ASN A 92 4.42 -17.99 -5.61
C ASN A 92 5.62 -18.74 -4.98
N HIS A 93 6.63 -18.02 -4.52
CA HIS A 93 7.74 -18.60 -3.76
C HIS A 93 7.40 -18.85 -2.29
N LEU A 94 6.30 -18.29 -1.80
CA LEU A 94 5.86 -18.42 -0.41
C LEU A 94 4.76 -19.47 -0.26
N GLN A 95 4.72 -20.10 0.90
CA GLN A 95 3.61 -20.97 1.30
C GLN A 95 2.46 -20.11 1.87
N PRO A 96 1.19 -20.47 1.67
CA PRO A 96 0.66 -21.61 0.91
C PRO A 96 0.48 -21.35 -0.59
N ALA A 97 0.85 -20.18 -1.15
CA ALA A 97 0.63 -19.87 -2.56
C ALA A 97 1.25 -20.91 -3.51
N LYS A 98 2.48 -21.34 -3.18
CA LYS A 98 3.19 -22.37 -3.93
C LYS A 98 2.44 -23.70 -3.93
N SER A 99 2.00 -24.17 -2.75
CA SER A 99 1.29 -25.47 -2.63
C SER A 99 -0.09 -25.46 -3.27
N MET A 100 -0.72 -24.29 -3.36
CA MET A 100 -2.01 -24.10 -4.02
C MET A 100 -1.89 -23.91 -5.54
N ASN A 101 -0.66 -23.75 -6.07
CA ASN A 101 -0.44 -23.34 -7.47
C ASN A 101 -1.24 -22.09 -7.86
N LEU A 102 -1.32 -21.13 -6.94
CA LEU A 102 -2.23 -19.99 -7.01
C LEU A 102 -2.04 -19.15 -8.28
N LYS A 103 -0.78 -18.89 -8.66
CA LYS A 103 -0.45 -18.07 -9.83
C LYS A 103 -1.04 -18.66 -11.12
N GLU A 104 -0.86 -19.96 -11.34
CA GLU A 104 -1.36 -20.65 -12.53
C GLU A 104 -2.89 -20.68 -12.56
N GLN A 105 -3.52 -20.94 -11.42
CA GLN A 105 -4.97 -20.89 -11.30
C GLN A 105 -5.54 -19.50 -11.62
N LEU A 106 -4.89 -18.42 -11.14
CA LEU A 106 -5.30 -17.05 -11.40
C LEU A 106 -5.13 -16.67 -12.88
N ILE A 107 -4.05 -17.10 -13.53
CA ILE A 107 -3.81 -16.85 -14.96
C ILE A 107 -4.89 -17.53 -15.81
N ASN A 108 -5.21 -18.78 -15.50
CA ASN A 108 -6.16 -19.59 -16.26
C ASN A 108 -7.63 -19.38 -15.84
N ALA A 109 -7.90 -18.55 -14.84
CA ALA A 109 -9.26 -18.30 -14.37
C ALA A 109 -10.13 -17.64 -15.43
N PRO A 110 -11.35 -18.17 -15.73
CA PRO A 110 -12.19 -17.72 -16.84
C PRO A 110 -12.84 -16.35 -16.60
N SER A 111 -12.90 -15.89 -15.37
CA SER A 111 -13.55 -14.63 -15.01
C SER A 111 -12.93 -13.95 -13.79
N LEU A 112 -13.23 -12.65 -13.65
CA LEU A 112 -12.86 -11.88 -12.47
C LEU A 112 -13.43 -12.49 -11.18
N ALA A 113 -14.68 -12.94 -11.20
CA ALA A 113 -15.32 -13.57 -10.04
C ALA A 113 -14.55 -14.81 -9.56
N VAL A 114 -14.08 -15.65 -10.47
CA VAL A 114 -13.27 -16.83 -10.14
C VAL A 114 -11.91 -16.42 -9.58
N ARG A 115 -11.26 -15.40 -10.15
CA ARG A 115 -10.00 -14.86 -9.61
C ARG A 115 -10.13 -14.38 -8.18
N LEU A 116 -11.21 -13.64 -7.91
CA LEU A 116 -11.53 -13.18 -6.55
C LEU A 116 -11.75 -14.32 -5.57
N GLN A 117 -12.50 -15.33 -5.98
CA GLN A 117 -12.72 -16.50 -5.15
C GLN A 117 -11.42 -17.23 -4.83
N LEU A 118 -10.52 -17.39 -5.81
CA LEU A 118 -9.20 -17.97 -5.60
C LEU A 118 -8.36 -17.16 -4.61
N MET A 119 -8.35 -15.83 -4.76
CA MET A 119 -7.62 -14.95 -3.85
C MET A 119 -8.22 -14.95 -2.43
N ASN A 120 -9.55 -14.97 -2.30
CA ASN A 120 -10.23 -15.12 -1.00
C ASN A 120 -9.87 -16.45 -0.32
N ASN A 121 -9.91 -17.56 -1.07
CA ASN A 121 -9.53 -18.87 -0.54
C ASN A 121 -8.07 -18.89 -0.09
N TYR A 122 -7.19 -18.21 -0.82
CA TYR A 122 -5.80 -18.06 -0.42
C TYR A 122 -5.65 -17.29 0.91
N VAL A 123 -6.36 -16.16 1.06
CA VAL A 123 -6.36 -15.39 2.32
C VAL A 123 -6.90 -16.24 3.49
N LEU A 124 -7.98 -16.95 3.27
CA LEU A 124 -8.52 -17.87 4.28
C LEU A 124 -7.48 -18.91 4.70
N LYS A 125 -6.80 -19.49 3.71
CA LYS A 125 -5.74 -20.47 3.98
C LYS A 125 -4.55 -19.89 4.74
N LEU A 126 -4.17 -18.64 4.43
CA LEU A 126 -3.14 -17.92 5.20
C LEU A 126 -3.54 -17.76 6.67
N VAL A 127 -4.80 -17.39 6.92
CA VAL A 127 -5.33 -17.20 8.28
C VAL A 127 -5.39 -18.53 9.03
N GLU A 128 -5.87 -19.59 8.38
CA GLU A 128 -5.95 -20.93 8.98
C GLU A 128 -4.58 -21.53 9.32
N THR A 129 -3.57 -21.30 8.44
CA THR A 129 -2.25 -21.91 8.57
C THR A 129 -1.38 -21.17 9.59
N ASN A 130 -1.63 -19.87 9.79
CA ASN A 130 -0.81 -19.05 10.66
C ASN A 130 -1.55 -18.73 11.96
N TYR A 131 -0.89 -18.98 13.11
CA TYR A 131 -1.40 -18.49 14.38
C TYR A 131 -1.29 -16.96 14.40
N LEU A 132 -2.44 -16.26 14.40
CA LEU A 132 -2.50 -14.80 14.33
C LEU A 132 -2.05 -14.16 15.65
N TYR A 133 -0.77 -14.30 15.98
CA TYR A 133 -0.16 -13.59 17.08
C TYR A 133 0.62 -12.37 16.58
N PHE A 134 0.26 -11.22 17.09
CA PHE A 134 1.00 -9.98 16.85
C PHE A 134 1.06 -9.15 18.14
N PRO A 135 2.13 -8.37 18.37
CA PRO A 135 2.24 -7.54 19.56
C PRO A 135 1.12 -6.50 19.62
N ASN A 136 0.32 -6.54 20.71
CA ASN A 136 -0.75 -5.56 20.93
C ASN A 136 -0.27 -4.11 20.80
N ALA A 137 0.97 -3.84 21.24
CA ALA A 137 1.59 -2.52 21.12
C ALA A 137 1.67 -2.01 19.69
N ILE A 138 2.03 -2.87 18.71
CA ILE A 138 2.17 -2.44 17.31
C ILE A 138 0.79 -2.29 16.65
N HIS A 139 -0.12 -3.20 16.94
CA HIS A 139 -1.50 -3.09 16.48
C HIS A 139 -2.16 -1.79 16.97
N PHE A 140 -2.13 -1.56 18.28
CA PHE A 140 -2.67 -0.35 18.89
C PHE A 140 -2.05 0.91 18.28
N THR A 141 -0.72 0.95 18.19
CA THR A 141 -0.01 2.14 17.69
C THR A 141 -0.33 2.45 16.24
N THR A 142 -0.31 1.44 15.37
CA THR A 142 -0.59 1.66 13.93
C THR A 142 -2.03 2.12 13.73
N GLN A 143 -3.00 1.55 14.44
CA GLN A 143 -4.38 2.02 14.40
C GLN A 143 -4.53 3.45 14.92
N LEU A 144 -3.88 3.78 16.04
CA LEU A 144 -3.93 5.11 16.63
C LEU A 144 -3.33 6.18 15.71
N ILE A 145 -2.16 5.90 15.11
CA ILE A 145 -1.53 6.80 14.13
C ILE A 145 -2.49 7.05 12.95
N ARG A 146 -3.07 6.01 12.39
CA ARG A 146 -4.03 6.14 11.28
C ARG A 146 -5.28 6.94 11.68
N LYS A 147 -5.92 6.57 12.80
CA LYS A 147 -7.10 7.29 13.32
C LYS A 147 -6.84 8.77 13.54
N ARG A 148 -5.60 9.13 13.91
CA ARG A 148 -5.17 10.51 14.13
C ARG A 148 -4.52 11.13 12.88
N LYS A 149 -4.67 10.50 11.71
CA LYS A 149 -4.13 11.00 10.43
C LYS A 149 -2.62 11.33 10.52
N GLY A 150 -1.85 10.53 11.25
CA GLY A 150 -0.43 10.80 11.51
C GLY A 150 -0.12 11.89 12.55
N LEU A 151 -1.12 12.66 12.97
CA LEU A 151 -0.97 13.81 13.88
C LEU A 151 -1.01 13.36 15.35
N ILE A 152 0.11 12.75 15.80
CA ILE A 152 0.23 12.21 17.15
C ILE A 152 1.64 12.38 17.70
N SER A 153 1.73 12.57 19.01
CA SER A 153 3.02 12.55 19.71
C SER A 153 3.48 11.11 19.95
N LEU A 154 4.43 10.64 19.16
CA LEU A 154 4.99 9.30 19.29
C LEU A 154 5.63 9.07 20.68
N ASN A 155 6.22 10.13 21.28
CA ASN A 155 6.78 10.06 22.63
C ASN A 155 5.70 9.80 23.69
N LYS A 156 4.48 10.35 23.53
CA LYS A 156 3.37 10.06 24.44
C LYS A 156 2.94 8.61 24.30
N VAL A 157 2.82 8.10 23.06
CA VAL A 157 2.49 6.69 22.80
C VAL A 157 3.52 5.74 23.43
N GLN A 158 4.82 6.03 23.27
CA GLN A 158 5.87 5.21 23.89
C GLN A 158 5.77 5.16 25.40
N LYS A 159 5.52 6.32 26.04
CA LYS A 159 5.34 6.39 27.50
C LYS A 159 4.12 5.60 27.98
N GLU A 160 3.02 5.68 27.26
CA GLU A 160 1.79 4.95 27.53
C GLU A 160 2.01 3.42 27.43
N LEU A 161 2.72 2.98 26.40
CA LEU A 161 3.08 1.58 26.19
C LEU A 161 4.20 1.09 27.14
N LYS A 162 4.85 1.97 27.89
CA LYS A 162 5.98 1.66 28.78
C LYS A 162 7.12 0.91 28.08
N ILE A 163 7.42 1.28 26.85
CA ILE A 163 8.50 0.69 26.04
C ILE A 163 9.58 1.72 25.70
N SER A 164 10.82 1.26 25.58
CA SER A 164 11.94 2.14 25.17
C SER A 164 11.83 2.54 23.70
N GLU A 165 12.44 3.66 23.32
CA GLU A 165 12.52 4.10 21.92
C GLU A 165 13.13 3.03 21.01
N ARG A 166 14.20 2.36 21.48
CA ARG A 166 14.85 1.26 20.77
C ARG A 166 13.88 0.11 20.50
N THR A 167 13.10 -0.31 21.51
CA THR A 167 12.12 -1.37 21.37
C THR A 167 10.99 -0.95 20.41
N PHE A 168 10.52 0.29 20.53
CA PHE A 168 9.48 0.83 19.67
C PHE A 168 9.90 0.84 18.20
N ARG A 169 11.10 1.33 17.87
CA ARG A 169 11.67 1.31 16.53
C ARG A 169 11.83 -0.12 16.01
N ARG A 170 12.36 -1.04 16.83
CA ARG A 170 12.54 -2.44 16.45
C ARG A 170 11.21 -3.12 16.11
N LEU A 171 10.14 -2.84 16.85
CA LEU A 171 8.81 -3.36 16.56
C LEU A 171 8.28 -2.82 15.23
N PHE A 172 8.48 -1.55 14.94
CA PHE A 172 8.11 -0.96 13.65
C PHE A 172 8.91 -1.55 12.49
N ASP A 173 10.24 -1.67 12.61
CA ASP A 173 11.08 -2.30 11.58
C ASP A 173 10.60 -3.73 11.28
N LEU A 174 10.26 -4.50 12.31
CA LEU A 174 9.89 -5.89 12.20
C LEU A 174 8.50 -6.12 11.60
N HIS A 175 7.51 -5.31 12.02
CA HIS A 175 6.09 -5.53 11.72
C HIS A 175 5.50 -4.54 10.73
N VAL A 176 6.08 -3.34 10.59
CA VAL A 176 5.59 -2.30 9.69
C VAL A 176 6.52 -2.07 8.51
N GLY A 177 7.84 -2.18 8.73
CA GLY A 177 8.87 -2.04 7.72
C GLY A 177 9.50 -0.64 7.65
N ILE A 178 8.85 0.37 8.20
CA ILE A 178 9.32 1.75 8.22
C ILE A 178 9.27 2.32 9.64
N SER A 179 10.00 3.39 9.89
CA SER A 179 10.03 4.01 11.22
C SER A 179 8.66 4.55 11.64
N PRO A 180 8.36 4.65 12.96
CA PRO A 180 7.11 5.24 13.45
C PRO A 180 6.85 6.64 12.88
N LYS A 181 7.92 7.47 12.79
CA LYS A 181 7.85 8.82 12.22
C LYS A 181 7.49 8.80 10.73
N MET A 182 8.10 7.88 9.96
CA MET A 182 7.78 7.74 8.53
C MET A 182 6.35 7.24 8.35
N PHE A 183 5.90 6.27 9.15
CA PHE A 183 4.53 5.78 9.11
C PHE A 183 3.51 6.88 9.42
N SER A 184 3.79 7.75 10.41
CA SER A 184 2.95 8.93 10.69
C SER A 184 2.90 9.89 9.49
N ARG A 185 4.03 10.14 8.81
CA ARG A 185 4.06 10.98 7.61
C ARG A 185 3.27 10.37 6.45
N VAL A 186 3.36 9.06 6.24
CA VAL A 186 2.56 8.34 5.24
C VAL A 186 1.07 8.47 5.55
N CYS A 187 0.66 8.28 6.81
CA CYS A 187 -0.76 8.44 7.20
C CYS A 187 -1.24 9.90 7.07
N GLN A 188 -0.38 10.87 7.34
CA GLN A 188 -0.70 12.30 7.13
C GLN A 188 -0.87 12.61 5.66
N PHE A 189 0.04 12.11 4.83
CA PHE A 189 -0.06 12.26 3.37
C PHE A 189 -1.31 11.57 2.81
N ASP A 190 -1.58 10.31 3.19
CA ASP A 190 -2.75 9.55 2.75
C ASP A 190 -4.06 10.31 3.08
N SER A 191 -4.17 10.89 4.28
CA SER A 191 -5.33 11.72 4.65
C SER A 191 -5.51 12.93 3.73
N ALA A 192 -4.45 13.67 3.44
CA ALA A 192 -4.50 14.81 2.52
C ALA A 192 -4.81 14.37 1.09
N PHE A 193 -4.22 13.25 0.67
CA PHE A 193 -4.45 12.67 -0.64
C PHE A 193 -5.91 12.27 -0.85
N GLN A 194 -6.53 11.59 0.13
CA GLN A 194 -7.95 11.22 0.08
C GLN A 194 -8.86 12.46 0.04
N GLN A 195 -8.52 13.51 0.79
CA GLN A 195 -9.26 14.75 0.77
C GLN A 195 -9.21 15.43 -0.61
N LEU A 196 -8.06 15.41 -1.28
CA LEU A 196 -7.93 15.93 -2.64
C LEU A 196 -8.71 15.08 -3.66
N ASN A 197 -8.74 13.76 -3.49
CA ASN A 197 -9.47 12.86 -4.38
C ASN A 197 -10.99 13.02 -4.30
N THR A 198 -11.51 13.40 -3.14
CA THR A 198 -12.95 13.57 -2.91
C THR A 198 -13.42 15.01 -3.08
N ASP A 199 -12.55 15.90 -3.57
CA ASP A 199 -12.82 17.36 -3.71
C ASP A 199 -13.32 18.02 -2.42
N GLN A 200 -12.96 17.46 -1.25
CA GLN A 200 -13.36 17.96 0.06
C GLN A 200 -12.43 19.09 0.54
N PHE A 201 -12.19 20.08 -0.29
CA PHE A 201 -11.41 21.28 0.06
C PHE A 201 -11.83 22.49 -0.80
N SER A 202 -11.75 23.69 -0.24
CA SER A 202 -12.00 24.93 -0.98
C SER A 202 -10.72 25.46 -1.62
N LYS A 203 -9.65 25.45 -0.83
CA LYS A 203 -8.31 25.88 -1.26
C LYS A 203 -7.26 24.89 -0.81
N LEU A 204 -6.17 24.77 -1.55
CA LEU A 204 -5.07 23.87 -1.20
C LEU A 204 -4.42 24.23 0.14
N SER A 205 -4.45 25.50 0.54
CA SER A 205 -4.03 25.95 1.87
C SER A 205 -4.88 25.34 2.98
N ASP A 206 -6.20 25.24 2.77
CA ASP A 206 -7.12 24.71 3.77
C ASP A 206 -6.86 23.21 3.96
N ALA A 207 -6.72 22.47 2.85
CA ALA A 207 -6.32 21.07 2.88
C ALA A 207 -4.96 20.85 3.60
N ALA A 208 -4.01 21.78 3.44
CA ALA A 208 -2.74 21.72 4.16
C ALA A 208 -2.94 21.86 5.68
N TYR A 209 -3.64 22.87 6.13
CA TYR A 209 -3.87 23.10 7.57
C TYR A 209 -4.71 22.01 8.23
N GLU A 210 -5.78 21.54 7.57
CA GLU A 210 -6.66 20.49 8.08
C GLU A 210 -5.92 19.13 8.25
N ASN A 211 -4.89 18.91 7.45
CA ASN A 211 -4.03 17.72 7.56
C ASN A 211 -2.74 18.00 8.34
N GLY A 212 -2.65 19.11 9.09
CA GLY A 212 -1.55 19.40 10.01
C GLY A 212 -0.22 19.74 9.34
N TYR A 213 -0.23 20.20 8.08
CA TYR A 213 0.93 20.79 7.44
C TYR A 213 1.11 22.24 7.90
N ALA A 214 2.35 22.69 8.05
CA ALA A 214 2.64 24.04 8.48
C ALA A 214 2.17 25.10 7.48
N ASP A 215 2.23 24.78 6.20
CA ASP A 215 1.82 25.62 5.09
C ASP A 215 1.56 24.79 3.82
N GLN A 216 1.06 25.44 2.77
CA GLN A 216 0.83 24.82 1.47
C GLN A 216 2.12 24.27 0.84
N SER A 217 3.26 24.92 1.05
CA SER A 217 4.54 24.48 0.48
C SER A 217 5.01 23.18 1.11
N HIS A 218 4.74 22.98 2.41
CA HIS A 218 5.00 21.71 3.11
C HIS A 218 4.13 20.57 2.54
N LEU A 219 2.84 20.82 2.29
CA LEU A 219 1.96 19.85 1.61
C LEU A 219 2.49 19.51 0.21
N ILE A 220 2.88 20.51 -0.59
CA ILE A 220 3.41 20.30 -1.95
C ILE A 220 4.68 19.45 -1.91
N ARG A 221 5.60 19.70 -0.98
CA ARG A 221 6.82 18.88 -0.82
C ARG A 221 6.50 17.43 -0.46
N SER A 222 5.59 17.22 0.51
CA SER A 222 5.14 15.89 0.89
C SER A 222 4.48 15.16 -0.29
N PHE A 223 3.68 15.86 -1.06
CA PHE A 223 2.99 15.30 -2.22
C PHE A 223 3.99 14.85 -3.30
N LYS A 224 4.97 15.70 -3.63
CA LYS A 224 6.05 15.33 -4.58
C LYS A 224 6.90 14.16 -4.09
N GLU A 225 7.17 14.09 -2.79
CA GLU A 225 7.94 12.98 -2.21
C GLU A 225 7.24 11.63 -2.40
N PHE A 226 5.91 11.57 -2.20
CA PHE A 226 5.16 10.31 -2.25
C PHE A 226 4.51 10.00 -3.60
N THR A 227 4.45 10.96 -4.54
CA THR A 227 3.77 10.76 -5.83
C THR A 227 4.57 11.18 -7.07
N THR A 228 5.68 11.90 -6.90
CA THR A 228 6.42 12.65 -7.94
C THR A 228 5.70 13.89 -8.48
N PHE A 229 4.39 14.02 -8.27
CA PHE A 229 3.57 15.13 -8.74
C PHE A 229 3.35 16.18 -7.65
N SER A 230 3.14 17.44 -8.04
CA SER A 230 2.49 18.40 -7.16
C SER A 230 0.98 18.12 -7.07
N PRO A 231 0.28 18.61 -6.02
CA PRO A 231 -1.18 18.47 -5.93
C PRO A 231 -1.91 18.96 -7.17
N SER A 232 -1.49 20.10 -7.74
CA SER A 232 -2.12 20.69 -8.94
C SER A 232 -1.87 19.85 -10.20
N GLU A 233 -0.69 19.26 -10.35
CA GLU A 233 -0.40 18.33 -11.46
C GLU A 233 -1.20 17.05 -11.32
N TYR A 234 -1.29 16.51 -10.09
CA TYR A 234 -2.09 15.33 -9.79
C TYR A 234 -3.57 15.56 -10.11
N LEU A 235 -4.17 16.66 -9.64
CA LEU A 235 -5.58 16.98 -9.90
C LEU A 235 -5.89 17.10 -11.39
N LYS A 236 -4.98 17.64 -12.20
CA LYS A 236 -5.16 17.70 -13.67
C LYS A 236 -5.16 16.31 -14.33
N LYS A 237 -4.45 15.34 -13.75
CA LYS A 237 -4.36 13.97 -14.27
C LYS A 237 -5.34 13.01 -13.57
N ARG A 238 -5.98 13.45 -12.48
CA ARG A 238 -6.81 12.64 -11.61
C ARG A 238 -7.88 11.83 -12.36
N ASP A 239 -8.59 12.47 -13.29
CA ASP A 239 -9.67 11.81 -14.02
C ASP A 239 -9.16 10.65 -14.91
N ALA A 240 -7.94 10.77 -15.42
CA ALA A 240 -7.27 9.68 -16.11
C ALA A 240 -6.87 8.58 -15.12
N PHE A 241 -6.39 8.94 -13.92
CA PHE A 241 -6.03 8.00 -12.86
C PHE A 241 -7.25 7.37 -12.17
N GLN A 242 -8.35 8.10 -12.00
CA GLN A 242 -9.59 7.57 -11.40
C GLN A 242 -10.31 6.56 -12.28
N ARG A 243 -10.09 6.58 -13.59
CA ARG A 243 -10.55 5.49 -14.47
C ARG A 243 -9.86 4.16 -14.15
N LEU A 244 -8.79 4.22 -13.36
CA LEU A 244 -8.05 3.07 -12.84
C LEU A 244 -8.53 2.64 -11.44
N ASN A 245 -9.51 3.36 -10.83
CA ASN A 245 -10.18 3.16 -9.53
C ASN A 245 -9.36 2.36 -8.50
N PHE A 246 -8.35 2.91 -7.89
CA PHE A 246 -7.65 2.33 -6.74
C PHE A 246 -8.17 2.88 -5.41
#